data_4985269bd9d801b5bd8abc7d39d2d873
#
_entry.id   4985269bd9d801b5bd8abc7d39d2d873
#
_cell.length_a   1.000
_cell.length_b   1.000
_cell.length_c   1.000
_cell.angle_alpha   90.00
_cell.angle_beta   90.00
_cell.angle_gamma   90.00
#
_symmetry.space_group_name_H-M   'P 1'
#
loop_
_entity.id
_entity.type
_entity.pdbx_description
1 polymer ?
#
loop_
_entity_poly.entity_id
_entity_poly.type
_entity_poly.pdbx_seq_one_letter_code
_entity_poly.pdbx_strand_id
1 'polypeptide(L)'
;MASKNQRSENKKNSNLRLISSTIKNLSKKGINDLTMNDVSQGAGLSQGIVNFHFKSKELLLIETLKFISNEYLTSFDKYLKKAGDDPKLKIINMIENDFSPKICTPEKISVWFTFFSEIKFKPAYR
;
A
#
# COMPACT_ATOMS: atom_id res chain seq x y z
N MET A 1 -6.58 31.91 3.46
CA MET A 1 -5.54 31.00 3.99
C MET A 1 -6.19 29.69 4.40
N ALA A 2 -5.71 28.59 3.88
CA ALA A 2 -6.17 27.28 4.34
C ALA A 2 -5.73 27.08 5.80
N SER A 3 -6.64 26.62 6.66
CA SER A 3 -6.33 26.31 8.05
C SER A 3 -5.25 25.23 8.14
N LYS A 4 -4.54 25.14 9.27
CA LYS A 4 -3.51 24.12 9.52
C LYS A 4 -4.08 22.70 9.32
N ASN A 5 -5.35 22.52 9.63
CA ASN A 5 -6.10 21.27 9.45
C ASN A 5 -6.28 20.93 7.96
N GLN A 6 -6.67 21.91 7.14
CA GLN A 6 -6.87 21.73 5.69
C GLN A 6 -5.57 21.36 4.94
N ARG A 7 -4.44 21.94 5.35
CA ARG A 7 -3.12 21.61 4.77
C ARG A 7 -2.72 20.17 5.12
N SER A 8 -2.98 19.73 6.35
CA SER A 8 -2.72 18.36 6.79
C SER A 8 -3.57 17.35 6.03
N GLU A 9 -4.85 17.63 5.83
CA GLU A 9 -5.76 16.78 5.05
C GLU A 9 -5.36 16.69 3.58
N ASN A 10 -5.01 17.81 2.96
CA ASN A 10 -4.55 17.83 1.58
C ASN A 10 -3.25 17.05 1.39
N LYS A 11 -2.32 17.16 2.35
CA LYS A 11 -1.07 16.38 2.34
C LYS A 11 -1.36 14.87 2.44
N LYS A 12 -2.24 14.47 3.35
CA LYS A 12 -2.64 13.08 3.52
C LYS A 12 -3.33 12.53 2.27
N ASN A 13 -4.22 13.31 1.67
CA ASN A 13 -4.92 12.93 0.44
C ASN A 13 -3.94 12.74 -0.74
N SER A 14 -3.02 13.67 -0.95
CA SER A 14 -1.99 13.56 -1.98
C SER A 14 -1.11 12.32 -1.78
N ASN A 15 -0.70 12.03 -0.55
CA ASN A 15 0.07 10.84 -0.19
C ASN A 15 -0.68 9.54 -0.57
N LEU A 16 -1.95 9.44 -0.20
CA LEU A 16 -2.79 8.27 -0.54
C LEU A 16 -2.96 8.10 -2.06
N ARG A 17 -3.12 9.19 -2.80
CA ARG A 17 -3.20 9.15 -4.27
C ARG A 17 -1.90 8.64 -4.90
N LEU A 18 -0.75 9.05 -4.37
CA LEU A 18 0.56 8.58 -4.83
C LEU A 18 0.77 7.10 -4.52
N ILE A 19 0.43 6.63 -3.33
CA ILE A 19 0.50 5.22 -2.96
C ILE A 19 -0.45 4.38 -3.84
N SER A 20 -1.66 4.83 -4.04
CA SER A 20 -2.64 4.14 -4.92
C SER A 20 -2.15 4.04 -6.36
N SER A 21 -1.58 5.11 -6.90
CA SER A 21 -0.93 5.11 -8.22
C SER A 21 0.26 4.15 -8.29
N THR A 22 1.06 4.10 -7.22
CA THR A 22 2.20 3.18 -7.12
C THR A 22 1.74 1.73 -7.18
N ILE A 23 0.71 1.35 -6.42
CA ILE A 23 0.13 -0.01 -6.45
C ILE A 23 -0.30 -0.40 -7.85
N LYS A 24 -1.04 0.47 -8.54
CA LYS A 24 -1.48 0.21 -9.92
C LYS A 24 -0.32 0.06 -10.91
N ASN A 25 0.68 0.91 -10.81
CA ASN A 25 1.84 0.86 -11.70
C ASN A 25 2.75 -0.35 -11.40
N LEU A 26 2.97 -0.69 -10.13
CA LEU A 26 3.67 -1.91 -9.75
C LEU A 26 3.00 -3.17 -10.31
N SER A 27 1.69 -3.25 -10.21
CA SER A 27 0.91 -4.36 -10.76
C SER A 27 1.06 -4.52 -12.27
N LYS A 28 1.25 -3.41 -13.01
CA LYS A 28 1.37 -3.43 -14.47
C LYS A 28 2.79 -3.60 -14.98
N LYS A 29 3.76 -2.96 -14.33
CA LYS A 29 5.14 -2.83 -14.83
C LYS A 29 6.18 -3.55 -13.99
N GLY A 30 5.89 -3.85 -12.73
CA GLY A 30 6.86 -4.33 -11.76
C GLY A 30 7.77 -3.22 -11.21
N ILE A 31 8.69 -3.60 -10.31
CA ILE A 31 9.55 -2.65 -9.59
C ILE A 31 10.55 -1.95 -10.52
N ASN A 32 11.17 -2.69 -11.44
CA ASN A 32 12.27 -2.17 -12.23
C ASN A 32 11.84 -1.07 -13.21
N ASP A 33 10.68 -1.25 -13.84
CA ASP A 33 10.17 -0.36 -14.88
C ASP A 33 9.30 0.79 -14.33
N LEU A 34 8.99 0.77 -13.05
CA LEU A 34 8.27 1.84 -12.39
C LEU A 34 9.12 3.10 -12.29
N THR A 35 8.57 4.24 -12.72
CA THR A 35 9.21 5.56 -12.58
C THR A 35 8.38 6.49 -11.67
N MET A 36 9.03 7.50 -11.09
CA MET A 36 8.34 8.55 -10.33
C MET A 36 7.37 9.34 -11.20
N ASN A 37 7.67 9.47 -12.49
CA ASN A 37 6.78 10.11 -13.47
C ASN A 37 5.49 9.29 -13.69
N ASP A 38 5.58 7.97 -13.79
CA ASP A 38 4.40 7.09 -13.88
C ASP A 38 3.49 7.29 -12.68
N VAL A 39 4.08 7.39 -11.49
CA VAL A 39 3.33 7.60 -10.24
C VAL A 39 2.64 8.96 -10.23
N SER A 40 3.34 10.03 -10.64
CA SER A 40 2.77 11.38 -10.69
C SER A 40 1.60 11.45 -11.67
N GLN A 41 1.77 10.91 -12.86
CA GLN A 41 0.72 10.87 -13.88
C GLN A 41 -0.49 10.05 -13.44
N GLY A 42 -0.28 8.86 -12.90
CA GLY A 42 -1.35 8.01 -12.40
C GLY A 42 -2.12 8.61 -11.21
N ALA A 43 -1.46 9.43 -10.41
CA ALA A 43 -2.07 10.16 -9.30
C ALA A 43 -2.76 11.48 -9.73
N GLY A 44 -2.53 11.96 -10.96
CA GLY A 44 -2.96 13.28 -11.40
C GLY A 44 -2.32 14.41 -10.58
N LEU A 45 -1.05 14.25 -10.24
CA LEU A 45 -0.27 15.21 -9.44
C LEU A 45 1.01 15.59 -10.17
N SER A 46 1.56 16.78 -9.87
CA SER A 46 2.82 17.21 -10.46
C SER A 46 4.01 16.43 -9.89
N GLN A 47 5.08 16.34 -10.68
CA GLN A 47 6.36 15.76 -10.25
C GLN A 47 6.90 16.42 -8.96
N GLY A 48 6.71 17.74 -8.83
CA GLY A 48 7.11 18.47 -7.63
C GLY A 48 6.39 17.99 -6.37
N ILE A 49 5.11 17.66 -6.46
CA ILE A 49 4.35 17.10 -5.33
C ILE A 49 4.86 15.70 -4.97
N VAL A 50 5.17 14.86 -5.96
CA VAL A 50 5.77 13.54 -5.71
C VAL A 50 7.08 13.68 -4.95
N ASN A 51 7.99 14.53 -5.44
CA ASN A 51 9.30 14.77 -4.82
C ASN A 51 9.19 15.42 -3.42
N PHE A 52 8.13 16.16 -3.16
CA PHE A 52 7.83 16.69 -1.82
C PHE A 52 7.46 15.59 -0.83
N HIS A 53 6.66 14.61 -1.26
CA HIS A 53 6.24 13.49 -0.41
C HIS A 53 7.30 12.41 -0.28
N PHE A 54 7.98 12.08 -1.37
CA PHE A 54 8.93 10.96 -1.45
C PHE A 54 10.23 11.39 -2.12
N LYS A 55 11.33 11.36 -1.36
CA LYS A 55 12.66 11.78 -1.84
C LYS A 55 13.26 10.83 -2.88
N SER A 56 12.81 9.58 -2.91
CA SER A 56 13.28 8.57 -3.84
C SER A 56 12.21 7.52 -4.14
N LYS A 57 12.38 6.82 -5.26
CA LYS A 57 11.56 5.65 -5.62
C LYS A 57 11.59 4.59 -4.51
N GLU A 58 12.75 4.35 -3.90
CA GLU A 58 12.88 3.37 -2.85
C GLU A 58 12.06 3.72 -1.61
N LEU A 59 12.08 4.97 -1.18
CA LEU A 59 11.25 5.43 -0.07
C LEU A 59 9.76 5.33 -0.39
N LEU A 60 9.36 5.65 -1.62
CA LEU A 60 7.99 5.46 -2.07
C LEU A 60 7.56 3.98 -2.02
N LEU A 61 8.43 3.06 -2.46
CA LEU A 61 8.16 1.63 -2.41
C LEU A 61 8.04 1.11 -0.97
N ILE A 62 8.92 1.55 -0.07
CA ILE A 62 8.85 1.20 1.37
C ILE A 62 7.54 1.70 1.99
N GLU A 63 7.15 2.94 1.73
CA GLU A 63 5.89 3.49 2.25
C GLU A 63 4.65 2.80 1.64
N THR A 64 4.74 2.39 0.39
CA THR A 64 3.69 1.59 -0.26
C THR A 64 3.57 0.21 0.40
N LEU A 65 4.68 -0.46 0.67
CA LEU A 65 4.68 -1.75 1.39
C LEU A 65 4.11 -1.60 2.80
N LYS A 66 4.52 -0.58 3.55
CA LYS A 66 3.96 -0.28 4.86
C LYS A 66 2.45 -0.05 4.81
N PHE A 67 1.98 0.68 3.80
CA PHE A 67 0.56 0.96 3.62
C PHE A 67 -0.26 -0.33 3.43
N ILE A 68 0.13 -1.19 2.49
CA ILE A 68 -0.59 -2.46 2.24
C ILE A 68 -0.48 -3.42 3.42
N SER A 69 0.67 -3.45 4.12
CA SER A 69 0.85 -4.26 5.33
C SER A 69 -0.05 -3.80 6.46
N ASN A 70 -0.14 -2.49 6.71
CA ASN A 70 -1.01 -1.94 7.73
C ASN A 70 -2.50 -2.16 7.41
N GLU A 71 -2.87 -2.05 6.14
CA GLU A 71 -4.24 -2.36 5.71
C GLU A 71 -4.59 -3.83 5.97
N TYR A 72 -3.68 -4.73 5.63
CA TYR A 72 -3.83 -6.17 5.90
C TYR A 72 -3.94 -6.45 7.40
N LEU A 73 -3.00 -5.96 8.20
CA LEU A 73 -2.99 -6.21 9.66
C LEU A 73 -4.21 -5.64 10.36
N THR A 74 -4.67 -4.45 9.97
CA THR A 74 -5.89 -3.84 10.51
C THR A 74 -7.13 -4.67 10.17
N SER A 75 -7.21 -5.16 8.96
CA SER A 75 -8.30 -6.04 8.51
C SER A 75 -8.26 -7.38 9.26
N PHE A 76 -7.09 -7.99 9.33
CA PHE A 76 -6.84 -9.25 10.02
C PHE A 76 -7.25 -9.20 11.49
N ASP A 77 -6.82 -8.15 12.23
CA ASP A 77 -7.20 -7.96 13.64
C ASP A 77 -8.71 -7.83 13.82
N LYS A 78 -9.39 -7.14 12.91
CA LYS A 78 -10.84 -7.01 12.91
C LYS A 78 -11.55 -8.36 12.74
N TYR A 79 -11.05 -9.21 11.83
CA TYR A 79 -11.61 -10.55 11.62
C TYR A 79 -11.34 -11.48 12.81
N LEU A 80 -10.15 -11.41 13.41
CA LEU A 80 -9.82 -12.18 14.61
C LEU A 80 -10.71 -11.80 15.81
N LYS A 81 -10.93 -10.52 16.02
CA LYS A 81 -11.81 -10.04 17.11
C LYS A 81 -13.24 -10.55 17.01
N LYS A 82 -13.75 -10.71 15.78
CA LYS A 82 -15.09 -11.29 15.56
C LYS A 82 -15.19 -12.76 15.99
N ALA A 83 -14.08 -13.49 15.97
CA ALA A 83 -14.05 -14.91 16.35
C ALA A 83 -14.09 -15.13 17.87
N GLY A 84 -13.83 -14.08 18.68
CA GLY A 84 -13.68 -14.23 20.14
C GLY A 84 -12.56 -15.21 20.50
N ASP A 85 -12.84 -16.12 21.44
CA ASP A 85 -11.85 -17.09 21.91
C ASP A 85 -11.92 -18.46 21.21
N ASP A 86 -12.85 -18.64 20.27
CA ASP A 86 -12.98 -19.90 19.54
C ASP A 86 -11.86 -20.06 18.51
N PRO A 87 -10.94 -21.05 18.68
CA PRO A 87 -9.80 -21.23 17.78
C PRO A 87 -10.23 -21.66 16.37
N LYS A 88 -11.33 -22.38 16.23
CA LYS A 88 -11.85 -22.80 14.93
C LYS A 88 -12.38 -21.61 14.13
N LEU A 89 -13.15 -20.74 14.78
CA LEU A 89 -13.62 -19.49 14.16
C LEU A 89 -12.47 -18.56 13.84
N LYS A 90 -11.42 -18.51 14.67
CA LYS A 90 -10.21 -17.74 14.33
C LYS A 90 -9.60 -18.17 12.99
N ILE A 91 -9.43 -19.47 12.76
CA ILE A 91 -8.88 -20.00 11.51
C ILE A 91 -9.79 -19.65 10.33
N ILE A 92 -11.09 -19.85 10.48
CA ILE A 92 -12.07 -19.53 9.42
C ILE A 92 -12.00 -18.03 9.10
N ASN A 93 -12.02 -17.17 10.11
CA ASN A 93 -11.98 -15.73 9.92
C ASN A 93 -10.65 -15.22 9.33
N MET A 94 -9.53 -15.88 9.60
CA MET A 94 -8.26 -15.60 8.92
C MET A 94 -8.37 -15.85 7.41
N ILE A 95 -8.91 -16.99 7.02
CA ILE A 95 -9.12 -17.33 5.61
C ILE A 95 -10.11 -16.35 4.96
N GLU A 96 -11.19 -16.01 5.63
CA GLU A 96 -12.16 -15.02 5.13
C GLU A 96 -11.53 -13.64 4.93
N ASN A 97 -10.64 -13.21 5.83
CA ASN A 97 -9.87 -11.98 5.66
C ASN A 97 -9.01 -12.02 4.39
N ASP A 98 -8.25 -13.11 4.21
CA ASP A 98 -7.32 -13.24 3.09
C ASP A 98 -8.04 -13.20 1.73
N PHE A 99 -9.25 -13.73 1.66
CA PHE A 99 -10.09 -13.71 0.45
C PHE A 99 -11.11 -12.56 0.41
N SER A 100 -11.05 -11.62 1.36
CA SER A 100 -11.99 -10.49 1.37
C SER A 100 -11.76 -9.56 0.17
N PRO A 101 -12.83 -8.93 -0.37
CA PRO A 101 -12.72 -8.06 -1.54
C PRO A 101 -11.78 -6.85 -1.37
N LYS A 102 -11.51 -6.47 -0.13
CA LYS A 102 -10.58 -5.38 0.18
C LYS A 102 -9.12 -5.81 0.10
N ILE A 103 -8.82 -7.04 0.52
CA ILE A 103 -7.44 -7.58 0.61
C ILE A 103 -7.05 -8.34 -0.65
N CYS A 104 -7.95 -9.19 -1.14
CA CYS A 104 -7.71 -10.07 -2.27
C CYS A 104 -8.09 -9.39 -3.60
N THR A 105 -7.35 -8.36 -4.00
CA THR A 105 -7.48 -7.79 -5.35
C THR A 105 -6.32 -8.23 -6.23
N PRO A 106 -6.52 -8.36 -7.56
CA PRO A 106 -5.44 -8.74 -8.47
C PRO A 106 -4.21 -7.83 -8.35
N GLU A 107 -4.42 -6.53 -8.20
CA GLU A 107 -3.35 -5.55 -8.05
C GLU A 107 -2.57 -5.77 -6.75
N LYS A 108 -3.25 -5.95 -5.62
CA LYS A 108 -2.59 -6.17 -4.32
C LYS A 108 -1.84 -7.50 -4.28
N ILE A 109 -2.43 -8.56 -4.82
CA ILE A 109 -1.75 -9.86 -4.93
C ILE A 109 -0.47 -9.71 -5.75
N SER A 110 -0.53 -9.08 -6.91
CA SER A 110 0.63 -8.83 -7.76
C SER A 110 1.71 -8.03 -7.03
N VAL A 111 1.33 -7.00 -6.27
CA VAL A 111 2.26 -6.18 -5.49
C VAL A 111 2.91 -6.98 -4.36
N TRP A 112 2.16 -7.81 -3.63
CA TRP A 112 2.71 -8.70 -2.62
C TRP A 112 3.77 -9.65 -3.20
N PHE A 113 3.48 -10.32 -4.31
CA PHE A 113 4.45 -11.20 -4.97
C PHE A 113 5.68 -10.43 -5.45
N THR A 114 5.50 -9.23 -5.95
CA THR A 114 6.61 -8.36 -6.36
C THR A 114 7.55 -8.07 -5.19
N PHE A 115 7.02 -7.68 -4.02
CA PHE A 115 7.83 -7.45 -2.83
C PHE A 115 8.47 -8.72 -2.28
N PHE A 116 7.75 -9.84 -2.26
CA PHE A 116 8.30 -11.12 -1.81
C PHE A 116 9.49 -11.58 -2.66
N SER A 117 9.46 -11.37 -3.96
CA SER A 117 10.59 -11.69 -4.83
C SER A 117 11.85 -10.87 -4.53
N GLU A 118 11.67 -9.65 -4.02
CA GLU A 118 12.75 -8.72 -3.72
C GLU A 118 13.33 -8.83 -2.29
N ILE A 119 12.63 -9.49 -1.36
CA ILE A 119 13.04 -9.61 0.06
C ILE A 119 14.47 -10.15 0.21
N LYS A 120 14.85 -11.11 -0.63
CA LYS A 120 16.19 -11.71 -0.61
C LYS A 120 17.28 -10.68 -0.91
N PHE A 121 17.02 -9.73 -1.78
CA PHE A 121 17.98 -8.77 -2.29
C PHE A 121 17.92 -7.42 -1.58
N LYS A 122 16.77 -7.09 -0.99
CA LYS A 122 16.51 -5.79 -0.33
C LYS A 122 16.02 -5.99 1.11
N PRO A 123 16.94 -5.96 2.10
CA PRO A 123 16.57 -6.13 3.51
C PRO A 123 15.53 -5.15 4.03
N ALA A 124 15.42 -3.97 3.41
CA ALA A 124 14.42 -2.95 3.76
C ALA A 124 12.95 -3.39 3.57
N TYR A 125 12.71 -4.50 2.84
CA TYR A 125 11.38 -5.07 2.64
C TYR A 125 11.02 -6.20 3.62
N ARG A 126 11.89 -6.50 4.59
CA ARG A 126 11.65 -7.49 5.65
C ARG A 126 10.90 -6.88 6.88
#